data_de8ec549ff371a684363f9e2bc52d4b5
#
_entry.id   de8ec549ff371a684363f9e2bc52d4b5
#
_cell.length_a   1.000
_cell.length_b   1.000
_cell.length_c   1.000
_cell.angle_alpha   90.00
_cell.angle_beta   90.00
_cell.angle_gamma   90.00
#
_symmetry.space_group_name_H-M   'P 1'
#
loop_
_entity.id
_entity.type
_entity.pdbx_description
1 polymer ?
#
loop_
_entity_poly.entity_id
_entity_poly.type
_entity_poly.pdbx_seq_one_letter_code
_entity_poly.pdbx_strand_id
1 'polypeptide(L)'
;MITNMKKILSVLALGLVALTASAVIPTKYALTKAANANGTMTLKVDDAEVTEAAEGATVTVIVAPANGYLTTAVSGRLYTDWGSAKTRGTNLGVDEIFVATKVTGVTNTYTFKMPASAVEVSATFTSTTMDVDTKETENKDKNVDDVTATISPSTDEEPTVENGVLVIPVTVTGVNIPDQADATTTDKKDVTVYISGEIVSADGKTKMVVTSIAANAFKGSDDSDTRVTTVVLPETAKPIEIADGAMKVDDLLLNVVTPLSMLDDYALMTSLKENYEATKVTATATPKNKYWTFSSGVDCTLPEGIDAFIAIYTGGVIRIVPLSEDDMKLADNRRGIKANNGVLLACTNNKGGDAYTFTASPGNQLSGATIATTDANSFAGNCLVPVIEGMHFDSESYLILKNNEFFHIDPNINTKVPACKAVFSMAKAK
;
A
#
# COMPACT_ATOMS: atom_id res chain seq x y z
N MET A 1 -61.69 -42.27 -46.40
CA MET A 1 -61.96 -41.29 -45.34
C MET A 1 -61.38 -41.66 -43.97
N ILE A 2 -61.05 -42.93 -43.71
CA ILE A 2 -60.53 -43.42 -42.43
C ILE A 2 -59.02 -43.20 -42.25
N THR A 3 -58.27 -43.09 -43.34
CA THR A 3 -56.79 -43.01 -43.31
C THR A 3 -56.27 -41.62 -42.89
N ASN A 4 -57.08 -40.57 -43.08
CA ASN A 4 -56.71 -39.21 -42.69
C ASN A 4 -56.99 -38.88 -41.23
N MET A 5 -57.93 -39.57 -40.60
CA MET A 5 -58.17 -39.39 -39.14
C MET A 5 -57.05 -39.96 -38.25
N LYS A 6 -56.37 -41.06 -38.68
CA LYS A 6 -55.26 -41.62 -37.89
C LYS A 6 -54.02 -40.75 -37.92
N LYS A 7 -53.77 -39.97 -38.98
CA LYS A 7 -52.67 -39.04 -39.06
C LYS A 7 -52.92 -37.77 -38.24
N ILE A 8 -54.12 -37.32 -38.11
CA ILE A 8 -54.48 -36.15 -37.29
C ILE A 8 -54.39 -36.48 -35.79
N LEU A 9 -54.80 -37.72 -35.43
CA LEU A 9 -54.67 -38.14 -34.02
C LEU A 9 -53.26 -38.39 -33.54
N SER A 10 -52.33 -38.81 -34.45
CA SER A 10 -50.93 -38.98 -34.13
C SER A 10 -50.17 -37.65 -34.00
N VAL A 11 -50.57 -36.62 -34.76
CA VAL A 11 -49.98 -35.28 -34.65
C VAL A 11 -50.48 -34.57 -33.36
N LEU A 12 -51.74 -34.79 -32.98
CA LEU A 12 -52.28 -34.24 -31.75
C LEU A 12 -51.68 -34.89 -30.48
N ALA A 13 -51.36 -36.18 -30.53
CA ALA A 13 -50.71 -36.92 -29.42
C ALA A 13 -49.20 -36.50 -29.28
N LEU A 14 -48.48 -36.18 -30.38
CA LEU A 14 -47.13 -35.68 -30.31
C LEU A 14 -47.05 -34.21 -29.83
N GLY A 15 -48.08 -33.41 -30.09
CA GLY A 15 -48.18 -32.00 -29.65
C GLY A 15 -48.47 -31.87 -28.15
N LEU A 16 -49.06 -32.90 -27.51
CA LEU A 16 -49.41 -32.81 -26.12
C LEU A 16 -48.34 -33.33 -25.17
N VAL A 17 -47.34 -34.04 -25.68
CA VAL A 17 -46.18 -34.51 -24.85
C VAL A 17 -45.07 -33.44 -24.72
N ALA A 18 -45.11 -32.40 -25.55
CA ALA A 18 -44.12 -31.31 -25.51
C ALA A 18 -44.48 -30.19 -24.50
N LEU A 19 -45.55 -30.29 -23.77
CA LEU A 19 -46.01 -29.23 -22.86
C LEU A 19 -45.93 -29.56 -21.36
N THR A 20 -45.24 -30.63 -21.00
CA THR A 20 -44.89 -30.90 -19.61
C THR A 20 -43.37 -30.81 -19.37
N ALA A 21 -42.75 -29.80 -19.94
CA ALA A 21 -41.53 -29.32 -19.33
C ALA A 21 -41.98 -28.66 -18.01
N SER A 22 -41.93 -29.41 -16.93
CA SER A 22 -42.07 -28.86 -15.59
C SER A 22 -41.02 -27.74 -15.51
N ALA A 23 -41.49 -26.50 -15.49
CA ALA A 23 -40.61 -25.40 -15.16
C ALA A 23 -40.06 -25.71 -13.80
N VAL A 24 -38.78 -26.13 -13.76
CA VAL A 24 -38.06 -26.28 -12.50
C VAL A 24 -38.06 -24.89 -11.89
N ILE A 25 -38.86 -24.69 -10.84
CA ILE A 25 -38.85 -23.45 -10.07
C ILE A 25 -37.45 -23.38 -9.47
N PRO A 26 -36.61 -22.43 -9.85
CA PRO A 26 -35.25 -22.35 -9.34
C PRO A 26 -35.30 -22.16 -7.82
N THR A 27 -34.47 -22.89 -7.10
CA THR A 27 -34.32 -22.71 -5.67
C THR A 27 -33.88 -21.30 -5.37
N LYS A 28 -34.60 -20.60 -4.52
CA LYS A 28 -34.26 -19.25 -4.06
C LYS A 28 -33.62 -19.32 -2.69
N TYR A 29 -32.66 -18.45 -2.49
CA TYR A 29 -31.93 -18.28 -1.25
C TYR A 29 -32.22 -16.93 -0.62
N ALA A 30 -32.25 -16.88 0.70
CA ALA A 30 -32.53 -15.65 1.44
C ALA A 30 -31.44 -14.58 1.16
N LEU A 31 -31.91 -13.35 1.05
CA LEU A 31 -31.07 -12.18 0.80
C LEU A 31 -31.44 -11.12 1.84
N THR A 32 -30.53 -10.85 2.76
CA THR A 32 -30.75 -9.92 3.86
C THR A 32 -29.79 -8.73 3.80
N LYS A 33 -30.19 -7.65 4.45
CA LYS A 33 -29.38 -6.45 4.61
C LYS A 33 -28.82 -6.42 6.03
N ALA A 34 -27.50 -6.28 6.18
CA ALA A 34 -26.91 -5.96 7.46
C ALA A 34 -27.39 -4.57 7.92
N ALA A 35 -27.46 -4.36 9.23
CA ALA A 35 -27.67 -3.02 9.75
C ALA A 35 -26.45 -2.15 9.42
N ASN A 36 -26.66 -1.07 8.70
CA ASN A 36 -25.62 -0.12 8.33
C ASN A 36 -25.82 1.18 9.09
N ALA A 37 -24.77 1.66 9.74
CA ALA A 37 -24.67 3.04 10.17
C ALA A 37 -24.24 3.90 8.97
N ASN A 38 -24.65 5.16 8.95
CA ASN A 38 -24.17 6.17 8.00
C ASN A 38 -24.58 5.98 6.54
N GLY A 39 -25.64 5.21 6.29
CA GLY A 39 -26.21 5.05 4.96
C GLY A 39 -27.29 3.97 4.89
N THR A 40 -27.88 3.84 3.72
CA THR A 40 -28.93 2.83 3.44
C THR A 40 -28.60 2.04 2.19
N MET A 41 -29.21 0.86 2.01
CA MET A 41 -29.09 0.09 0.80
C MET A 41 -30.43 -0.53 0.36
N THR A 42 -30.55 -0.76 -0.94
CA THR A 42 -31.67 -1.47 -1.57
C THR A 42 -31.13 -2.60 -2.41
N LEU A 43 -31.74 -3.79 -2.29
CA LEU A 43 -31.37 -4.99 -3.04
C LEU A 43 -32.43 -5.27 -4.11
N LYS A 44 -32.00 -5.42 -5.37
CA LYS A 44 -32.90 -5.65 -6.50
C LYS A 44 -32.46 -6.81 -7.36
N VAL A 45 -33.44 -7.48 -7.97
CA VAL A 45 -33.27 -8.41 -9.10
C VAL A 45 -34.26 -7.97 -10.17
N ASP A 46 -33.81 -7.80 -11.40
CA ASP A 46 -34.63 -7.32 -12.52
C ASP A 46 -35.46 -6.05 -12.15
N ASP A 47 -34.79 -5.07 -11.53
CA ASP A 47 -35.33 -3.81 -11.01
C ASP A 47 -36.38 -3.89 -9.89
N ALA A 48 -36.80 -5.08 -9.49
CA ALA A 48 -37.67 -5.29 -8.33
C ALA A 48 -36.88 -5.46 -7.02
N GLU A 49 -37.32 -4.79 -5.95
CA GLU A 49 -36.75 -5.01 -4.61
C GLU A 49 -37.08 -6.43 -4.12
N VAL A 50 -36.08 -7.13 -3.62
CA VAL A 50 -36.19 -8.54 -3.24
C VAL A 50 -35.58 -8.85 -1.88
N THR A 51 -36.08 -9.89 -1.24
CA THR A 51 -35.53 -10.50 -0.01
C THR A 51 -35.04 -11.92 -0.24
N GLU A 52 -35.11 -12.42 -1.46
CA GLU A 52 -34.62 -13.73 -1.90
C GLU A 52 -34.27 -13.67 -3.39
N ALA A 53 -33.32 -14.49 -3.81
CA ALA A 53 -32.92 -14.58 -5.22
C ALA A 53 -32.57 -16.03 -5.58
N ALA A 54 -32.76 -16.39 -6.86
CA ALA A 54 -32.31 -17.67 -7.37
C ALA A 54 -30.79 -17.70 -7.53
N GLU A 55 -30.18 -18.88 -7.41
CA GLU A 55 -28.76 -19.07 -7.73
C GLU A 55 -28.43 -18.54 -9.15
N GLY A 56 -27.32 -17.84 -9.28
CA GLY A 56 -26.87 -17.25 -10.54
C GLY A 56 -27.60 -15.96 -10.96
N ALA A 57 -28.69 -15.58 -10.27
CA ALA A 57 -29.35 -14.29 -10.53
C ALA A 57 -28.38 -13.13 -10.26
N THR A 58 -28.49 -12.07 -11.07
CA THR A 58 -27.73 -10.84 -10.80
C THR A 58 -28.48 -10.01 -9.76
N VAL A 59 -27.87 -9.85 -8.60
CA VAL A 59 -28.36 -8.97 -7.56
C VAL A 59 -27.73 -7.60 -7.75
N THR A 60 -28.56 -6.56 -7.85
CA THR A 60 -28.14 -5.16 -7.89
C THR A 60 -28.29 -4.55 -6.50
N VAL A 61 -27.23 -3.96 -5.98
CA VAL A 61 -27.20 -3.26 -4.69
C VAL A 61 -27.07 -1.78 -4.95
N ILE A 62 -28.07 -1.02 -4.59
CA ILE A 62 -28.06 0.45 -4.66
C ILE A 62 -27.84 0.97 -3.25
N VAL A 63 -26.81 1.77 -3.05
CA VAL A 63 -26.47 2.32 -1.73
C VAL A 63 -26.65 3.84 -1.71
N ALA A 64 -27.04 4.38 -0.57
CA ALA A 64 -27.17 5.81 -0.34
C ALA A 64 -26.43 6.18 0.94
N PRO A 65 -25.17 6.69 0.84
CA PRO A 65 -24.42 7.16 2.00
C PRO A 65 -25.10 8.39 2.60
N ALA A 66 -24.98 8.54 3.93
CA ALA A 66 -25.37 9.76 4.61
C ALA A 66 -24.41 10.91 4.26
N ASN A 67 -24.81 12.15 4.57
CA ASN A 67 -23.96 13.32 4.35
C ASN A 67 -22.63 13.18 5.13
N GLY A 68 -21.53 13.48 4.47
CA GLY A 68 -20.17 13.33 5.04
C GLY A 68 -19.62 11.91 5.01
N TYR A 69 -20.29 10.99 4.31
CA TYR A 69 -19.83 9.61 4.14
C TYR A 69 -19.77 9.22 2.66
N LEU A 70 -18.87 8.29 2.36
CA LEU A 70 -18.72 7.66 1.04
C LEU A 70 -18.98 6.16 1.17
N THR A 71 -19.53 5.54 0.13
CA THR A 71 -19.56 4.09 0.02
C THR A 71 -18.18 3.62 -0.43
N THR A 72 -17.50 2.89 0.44
CA THR A 72 -16.15 2.39 0.16
C THR A 72 -16.16 0.95 -0.33
N ALA A 73 -17.11 0.12 0.13
CA ALA A 73 -17.29 -1.23 -0.37
C ALA A 73 -18.73 -1.71 -0.17
N VAL A 74 -19.10 -2.71 -0.97
CA VAL A 74 -20.29 -3.53 -0.75
C VAL A 74 -19.84 -4.97 -0.78
N SER A 75 -20.16 -5.73 0.27
CA SER A 75 -19.76 -7.12 0.41
C SER A 75 -20.95 -8.01 0.75
N GLY A 76 -20.84 -9.31 0.43
CA GLY A 76 -21.78 -10.31 0.84
C GLY A 76 -21.12 -11.35 1.72
N ARG A 77 -21.81 -11.78 2.78
CA ARG A 77 -21.39 -12.87 3.65
C ARG A 77 -22.30 -14.06 3.45
N LEU A 78 -21.73 -15.24 3.23
CA LEU A 78 -22.49 -16.48 3.06
C LEU A 78 -22.89 -17.08 4.40
N TYR A 79 -24.08 -17.69 4.43
CA TYR A 79 -24.58 -18.47 5.54
C TYR A 79 -24.90 -19.88 5.07
N THR A 80 -24.29 -20.89 5.63
CA THR A 80 -24.47 -22.28 5.21
C THR A 80 -25.67 -22.97 5.89
N ASP A 81 -26.21 -22.40 6.96
CA ASP A 81 -27.35 -23.00 7.68
C ASP A 81 -28.32 -21.92 8.13
N TRP A 82 -29.37 -21.75 7.33
CA TRP A 82 -30.50 -20.89 7.63
C TRP A 82 -31.62 -21.74 8.25
N GLY A 83 -31.35 -22.45 9.37
CA GLY A 83 -32.38 -23.05 10.17
C GLY A 83 -33.31 -22.01 10.79
N SER A 84 -34.51 -22.39 11.20
CA SER A 84 -35.62 -21.58 11.70
C SER A 84 -35.31 -20.59 12.85
N ALA A 85 -34.12 -20.55 13.33
CA ALA A 85 -33.57 -19.49 14.19
C ALA A 85 -32.43 -18.83 13.43
N LYS A 86 -32.54 -17.54 13.12
CA LYS A 86 -31.50 -16.65 12.55
C LYS A 86 -30.27 -16.54 13.50
N THR A 87 -29.73 -17.65 13.90
CA THR A 87 -28.51 -17.71 14.71
C THR A 87 -27.35 -17.69 13.74
N ARG A 88 -26.60 -16.59 13.77
CA ARG A 88 -25.26 -16.48 13.25
C ARG A 88 -24.52 -17.76 13.65
N GLY A 89 -24.25 -18.63 12.69
CA GLY A 89 -23.57 -19.91 12.96
C GLY A 89 -22.18 -19.62 13.54
N THR A 90 -22.03 -19.86 14.83
CA THR A 90 -20.75 -19.70 15.55
C THR A 90 -19.72 -20.76 15.20
N ASN A 91 -20.01 -21.66 14.25
CA ASN A 91 -19.19 -22.82 13.91
C ASN A 91 -18.78 -22.94 12.43
N LEU A 92 -18.93 -21.90 11.64
CA LEU A 92 -18.38 -21.91 10.29
C LEU A 92 -16.93 -21.46 10.34
N GLY A 93 -16.04 -22.37 10.04
CA GLY A 93 -14.67 -22.04 9.73
C GLY A 93 -14.68 -21.04 8.55
N VAL A 94 -14.13 -19.84 8.80
CA VAL A 94 -13.99 -18.75 7.87
C VAL A 94 -15.33 -18.34 7.22
N ASP A 95 -15.97 -17.29 7.73
CA ASP A 95 -17.09 -16.63 7.05
C ASP A 95 -16.66 -16.31 5.61
N GLU A 96 -17.25 -16.97 4.63
CA GLU A 96 -16.93 -16.76 3.23
C GLU A 96 -17.50 -15.39 2.82
N ILE A 97 -16.64 -14.41 2.68
CA ILE A 97 -16.99 -13.03 2.29
C ILE A 97 -16.59 -12.84 0.83
N PHE A 98 -17.45 -12.21 0.06
CA PHE A 98 -17.14 -11.74 -1.28
C PHE A 98 -17.41 -10.24 -1.42
N VAL A 99 -16.75 -9.59 -2.38
CA VAL A 99 -16.96 -8.18 -2.70
C VAL A 99 -17.86 -8.07 -3.93
N ALA A 100 -18.88 -7.19 -3.86
CA ALA A 100 -19.72 -6.89 -5.01
C ALA A 100 -18.99 -5.93 -5.97
N THR A 101 -19.12 -6.19 -7.26
CA THR A 101 -18.49 -5.38 -8.32
C THR A 101 -19.24 -4.08 -8.53
N LYS A 102 -18.53 -2.95 -8.53
CA LYS A 102 -19.10 -1.64 -8.84
C LYS A 102 -19.52 -1.55 -10.30
N VAL A 103 -20.70 -1.01 -10.55
CA VAL A 103 -21.20 -0.80 -11.92
C VAL A 103 -20.56 0.45 -12.51
N THR A 104 -19.79 0.28 -13.59
CA THR A 104 -19.10 1.39 -14.27
C THR A 104 -20.09 2.44 -14.76
N GLY A 105 -19.82 3.71 -14.47
CA GLY A 105 -20.65 4.84 -14.90
C GLY A 105 -21.95 5.05 -14.12
N VAL A 106 -22.23 4.22 -13.11
CA VAL A 106 -23.43 4.36 -12.26
C VAL A 106 -23.00 4.56 -10.81
N THR A 107 -23.34 5.71 -10.27
CA THR A 107 -22.96 6.07 -8.89
C THR A 107 -23.63 5.14 -7.88
N ASN A 108 -22.86 4.71 -6.87
CA ASN A 108 -23.36 3.94 -5.72
C ASN A 108 -24.14 2.67 -6.08
N THR A 109 -23.79 2.04 -7.21
CA THR A 109 -24.47 0.83 -7.68
C THR A 109 -23.44 -0.31 -7.84
N TYR A 110 -23.78 -1.46 -7.28
CA TYR A 110 -22.92 -2.64 -7.25
C TYR A 110 -23.72 -3.86 -7.69
N THR A 111 -23.06 -4.87 -8.19
CA THR A 111 -23.68 -6.15 -8.57
C THR A 111 -22.88 -7.35 -8.08
N PHE A 112 -23.59 -8.45 -7.86
CA PHE A 112 -22.97 -9.76 -7.66
C PHE A 112 -23.89 -10.85 -8.20
N LYS A 113 -23.34 -12.05 -8.41
CA LYS A 113 -24.12 -13.25 -8.74
C LYS A 113 -24.53 -13.94 -7.46
N MET A 114 -25.84 -14.23 -7.30
CA MET A 114 -26.36 -14.93 -6.14
C MET A 114 -25.76 -16.33 -6.04
N PRO A 115 -25.07 -16.67 -4.96
CA PRO A 115 -24.55 -18.02 -4.74
C PRO A 115 -25.66 -18.99 -4.35
N ALA A 116 -25.35 -20.30 -4.33
CA ALA A 116 -26.25 -21.34 -3.84
C ALA A 116 -26.33 -21.35 -2.29
N SER A 117 -26.49 -20.17 -1.69
CA SER A 117 -26.52 -19.97 -0.24
C SER A 117 -27.24 -18.70 0.13
N ALA A 118 -27.73 -18.60 1.36
CA ALA A 118 -28.23 -17.34 1.90
C ALA A 118 -27.08 -16.33 2.04
N VAL A 119 -27.38 -15.06 1.76
CA VAL A 119 -26.41 -13.96 1.80
C VAL A 119 -26.91 -12.82 2.68
N GLU A 120 -26.04 -12.33 3.56
CA GLU A 120 -26.22 -11.04 4.20
C GLU A 120 -25.33 -10.02 3.47
N VAL A 121 -25.95 -9.01 2.87
CA VAL A 121 -25.24 -7.92 2.18
C VAL A 121 -24.99 -6.78 3.16
N SER A 122 -23.76 -6.30 3.19
CA SER A 122 -23.38 -5.10 3.94
C SER A 122 -22.72 -4.07 3.04
N ALA A 123 -22.95 -2.79 3.34
CA ALA A 123 -22.23 -1.69 2.74
C ALA A 123 -21.35 -1.02 3.80
N THR A 124 -20.12 -0.73 3.44
CA THR A 124 -19.20 0.02 4.30
C THR A 124 -19.27 1.49 3.91
N PHE A 125 -19.65 2.32 4.87
CA PHE A 125 -19.68 3.77 4.73
C PHE A 125 -18.55 4.36 5.56
N THR A 126 -17.65 5.07 4.90
CA THR A 126 -16.49 5.69 5.54
C THR A 126 -16.66 7.19 5.57
N SER A 127 -16.28 7.83 6.67
CA SER A 127 -16.18 9.29 6.72
C SER A 127 -15.32 9.78 5.56
N THR A 128 -15.68 10.91 4.97
CA THR A 128 -14.86 11.58 3.96
C THR A 128 -13.61 12.21 4.58
N THR A 129 -13.51 12.21 5.91
CA THR A 129 -12.37 12.76 6.65
C THR A 129 -11.71 11.67 7.50
N MET A 130 -10.41 11.69 7.54
CA MET A 130 -9.54 10.82 8.32
C MET A 130 -8.67 11.70 9.24
N ASP A 131 -8.54 11.33 10.51
CA ASP A 131 -7.54 11.97 11.36
C ASP A 131 -6.14 11.61 10.85
N VAL A 132 -5.32 12.61 10.68
CA VAL A 132 -3.91 12.46 10.32
C VAL A 132 -3.11 12.61 11.60
N ASP A 133 -2.33 11.58 11.93
CA ASP A 133 -1.50 11.61 13.12
C ASP A 133 -0.39 12.66 12.93
N THR A 134 -0.52 13.76 13.65
CA THR A 134 0.59 14.69 13.84
C THR A 134 1.31 14.24 15.10
N LYS A 135 2.45 13.57 14.96
CA LYS A 135 3.22 13.16 16.14
C LYS A 135 3.51 14.38 17.03
N GLU A 136 2.79 14.45 18.13
CA GLU A 136 2.94 15.46 19.17
C GLU A 136 4.38 15.66 19.65
N THR A 137 5.24 14.66 19.53
CA THR A 137 6.58 14.68 20.10
C THR A 137 7.55 15.62 19.38
N GLU A 138 7.37 15.87 18.10
CA GLU A 138 8.24 16.77 17.32
C GLU A 138 7.64 18.18 17.16
N ASN A 139 6.33 18.31 17.30
CA ASN A 139 5.59 19.57 17.21
C ASN A 139 5.05 20.05 18.58
N LYS A 140 5.58 19.54 19.68
CA LYS A 140 5.11 19.80 21.05
C LYS A 140 4.96 21.30 21.43
N ASP A 141 5.70 22.15 20.76
CA ASP A 141 5.63 23.61 20.97
C ASP A 141 4.65 24.30 19.99
N LYS A 142 3.99 23.54 19.12
CA LYS A 142 3.25 24.09 17.97
C LYS A 142 1.74 23.88 18.05
N ASN A 143 1.20 23.18 19.05
CA ASN A 143 -0.25 22.95 19.28
C ASN A 143 -1.05 22.88 17.96
N VAL A 144 -0.65 22.00 17.04
CA VAL A 144 -1.42 21.78 15.81
C VAL A 144 -2.30 20.57 16.06
N ASP A 145 -3.46 20.83 16.63
CA ASP A 145 -4.49 19.84 16.87
C ASP A 145 -5.39 19.73 15.62
N ASP A 146 -5.99 18.57 15.42
CA ASP A 146 -7.06 18.31 14.44
C ASP A 146 -6.70 18.41 12.94
N VAL A 147 -5.48 18.08 12.56
CA VAL A 147 -5.16 17.90 11.12
C VAL A 147 -5.93 16.70 10.58
N THR A 148 -6.71 16.92 9.55
CA THR A 148 -7.51 15.87 8.92
C THR A 148 -7.15 15.69 7.46
N ALA A 149 -7.24 14.45 6.96
CA ALA A 149 -7.17 14.17 5.53
C ALA A 149 -8.54 13.81 4.99
N THR A 150 -8.86 14.34 3.83
CA THR A 150 -10.01 13.88 3.04
C THR A 150 -9.58 12.66 2.24
N ILE A 151 -10.39 11.60 2.29
CA ILE A 151 -10.14 10.37 1.54
C ILE A 151 -11.30 10.03 0.61
N SER A 152 -11.00 9.30 -0.45
CA SER A 152 -11.98 8.68 -1.34
C SER A 152 -11.57 7.22 -1.61
N PRO A 153 -12.51 6.32 -1.99
CA PRO A 153 -12.14 5.02 -2.53
C PRO A 153 -11.18 5.18 -3.70
N SER A 154 -10.18 4.31 -3.79
CA SER A 154 -9.30 4.26 -4.97
C SER A 154 -10.13 4.04 -6.23
N THR A 155 -9.72 4.65 -7.34
CA THR A 155 -10.29 4.39 -8.67
C THR A 155 -9.55 3.29 -9.42
N ASP A 156 -8.34 2.99 -9.00
CA ASP A 156 -7.40 2.14 -9.71
C ASP A 156 -7.29 0.74 -9.09
N GLU A 157 -7.71 0.61 -7.84
CA GLU A 157 -7.71 -0.66 -7.12
C GLU A 157 -9.11 -0.96 -6.54
N GLU A 158 -9.58 -2.18 -6.72
CA GLU A 158 -10.85 -2.65 -6.16
C GLU A 158 -10.67 -3.23 -4.75
N PRO A 159 -11.68 -3.13 -3.86
CA PRO A 159 -11.65 -3.79 -2.57
C PRO A 159 -11.47 -5.30 -2.69
N THR A 160 -10.70 -5.89 -1.79
CA THR A 160 -10.40 -7.33 -1.74
C THR A 160 -10.74 -7.92 -0.39
N VAL A 161 -10.73 -9.25 -0.29
CA VAL A 161 -10.85 -9.95 1.00
C VAL A 161 -9.58 -10.75 1.23
N GLU A 162 -8.87 -10.45 2.31
CA GLU A 162 -7.64 -11.11 2.72
C GLU A 162 -7.83 -11.72 4.11
N ASN A 163 -7.70 -13.04 4.20
CA ASN A 163 -7.88 -13.78 5.48
C ASN A 163 -9.17 -13.43 6.25
N GLY A 164 -10.26 -13.18 5.51
CA GLY A 164 -11.55 -12.81 6.11
C GLY A 164 -11.69 -11.34 6.52
N VAL A 165 -10.70 -10.50 6.21
CA VAL A 165 -10.73 -9.05 6.41
C VAL A 165 -11.02 -8.37 5.07
N LEU A 166 -12.00 -7.47 5.05
CA LEU A 166 -12.27 -6.62 3.89
C LEU A 166 -11.20 -5.52 3.80
N VAL A 167 -10.40 -5.53 2.75
CA VAL A 167 -9.35 -4.55 2.48
C VAL A 167 -9.85 -3.55 1.44
N ILE A 168 -9.87 -2.28 1.79
CA ILE A 168 -10.40 -1.19 0.97
C ILE A 168 -9.28 -0.22 0.64
N PRO A 169 -8.82 -0.16 -0.63
CA PRO A 169 -7.85 0.82 -1.07
C PRO A 169 -8.47 2.22 -1.11
N VAL A 170 -7.76 3.21 -0.58
CA VAL A 170 -8.22 4.61 -0.52
C VAL A 170 -7.15 5.58 -1.01
N THR A 171 -7.62 6.69 -1.58
CA THR A 171 -6.79 7.82 -2.04
C THR A 171 -6.94 8.98 -1.07
N VAL A 172 -5.83 9.59 -0.64
CA VAL A 172 -5.83 10.88 0.05
C VAL A 172 -6.08 11.98 -0.99
N THR A 173 -7.18 12.71 -0.87
CA THR A 173 -7.59 13.74 -1.84
C THR A 173 -7.41 15.16 -1.33
N GLY A 174 -7.20 15.33 -0.03
CA GLY A 174 -6.96 16.63 0.58
C GLY A 174 -6.42 16.51 2.00
N VAL A 175 -5.64 17.48 2.42
CA VAL A 175 -5.20 17.63 3.82
C VAL A 175 -5.68 18.99 4.29
N ASN A 176 -6.38 19.02 5.42
CA ASN A 176 -6.90 20.21 6.03
C ASN A 176 -6.23 20.44 7.40
N ILE A 177 -5.63 21.61 7.57
CA ILE A 177 -5.10 22.08 8.84
C ILE A 177 -6.06 23.14 9.35
N PRO A 178 -6.75 22.92 10.48
CA PRO A 178 -7.68 23.91 11.01
C PRO A 178 -6.96 25.19 11.45
N ASP A 179 -7.70 26.30 11.35
CA ASP A 179 -7.24 27.63 11.73
C ASP A 179 -6.84 27.64 13.23
N GLN A 180 -5.61 28.00 13.50
CA GLN A 180 -5.11 28.08 14.88
C GLN A 180 -5.39 29.48 15.42
N ALA A 181 -6.44 29.65 16.18
CA ALA A 181 -7.07 30.92 16.60
C ALA A 181 -6.22 31.89 17.43
N ASP A 182 -4.90 31.68 17.55
CA ASP A 182 -4.09 32.46 18.53
C ASP A 182 -2.70 32.91 18.02
N ALA A 183 -2.51 33.06 16.72
CA ALA A 183 -1.22 33.51 16.18
C ALA A 183 -1.04 35.03 16.31
N THR A 184 -0.30 35.39 17.31
CA THR A 184 0.22 36.78 17.47
C THR A 184 1.52 37.02 16.70
N THR A 185 1.99 36.03 15.91
CA THR A 185 3.26 36.06 15.20
C THR A 185 3.05 36.07 13.68
N THR A 186 3.84 36.84 12.96
CA THR A 186 3.83 36.92 11.50
C THR A 186 4.51 35.72 10.82
N ASP A 187 5.14 34.83 11.59
CA ASP A 187 5.88 33.68 11.05
C ASP A 187 5.00 32.43 11.12
N LYS A 188 4.76 31.85 9.95
CA LYS A 188 4.02 30.58 9.83
C LYS A 188 4.78 29.44 10.51
N LYS A 189 4.05 28.58 11.24
CA LYS A 189 4.60 27.38 11.86
C LYS A 189 4.72 26.26 10.82
N ASP A 190 5.89 25.67 10.73
CA ASP A 190 6.13 24.51 9.87
C ASP A 190 5.51 23.25 10.49
N VAL A 191 4.73 22.51 9.72
CA VAL A 191 4.02 21.29 10.14
C VAL A 191 4.53 20.10 9.38
N THR A 192 4.77 19.00 10.11
CA THR A 192 5.02 17.68 9.55
C THR A 192 3.75 16.83 9.64
N VAL A 193 3.29 16.32 8.51
CA VAL A 193 2.10 15.48 8.39
C VAL A 193 2.54 14.02 8.22
N TYR A 194 2.01 13.13 9.06
CA TYR A 194 2.24 11.69 8.97
C TYR A 194 1.05 11.02 8.31
N ILE A 195 1.23 10.46 7.15
CA ILE A 195 0.18 9.69 6.47
C ILE A 195 0.09 8.30 7.10
N SER A 196 -1.11 7.95 7.60
CA SER A 196 -1.36 6.57 8.05
C SER A 196 -1.39 5.63 6.84
N GLY A 197 -0.67 4.52 6.91
CA GLY A 197 -0.69 3.51 5.83
C GLY A 197 -1.96 2.68 5.83
N GLU A 198 -2.54 2.48 6.99
CA GLU A 198 -3.76 1.70 7.14
C GLU A 198 -4.58 2.14 8.36
N ILE A 199 -5.89 1.97 8.25
CA ILE A 199 -6.86 2.20 9.32
C ILE A 199 -7.70 0.93 9.47
N VAL A 200 -7.68 0.34 10.65
CA VAL A 200 -8.41 -0.91 10.94
C VAL A 200 -9.66 -0.57 11.73
N SER A 201 -10.80 -1.14 11.33
CA SER A 201 -12.05 -1.00 12.08
C SER A 201 -11.93 -1.63 13.49
N ALA A 202 -12.75 -1.13 14.44
CA ALA A 202 -12.70 -1.60 15.83
C ALA A 202 -12.99 -3.11 16.00
N ASP A 203 -13.71 -3.73 15.05
CA ASP A 203 -13.99 -5.17 15.03
C ASP A 203 -12.93 -5.99 14.27
N GLY A 204 -11.92 -5.34 13.71
CA GLY A 204 -10.83 -5.94 12.94
C GLY A 204 -11.25 -6.57 11.60
N LYS A 205 -12.48 -6.33 11.12
CA LYS A 205 -13.02 -6.98 9.92
C LYS A 205 -12.91 -6.15 8.64
N THR A 206 -12.60 -4.88 8.80
CA THR A 206 -12.38 -3.95 7.68
C THR A 206 -11.10 -3.20 7.89
N LYS A 207 -10.30 -3.10 6.86
CA LYS A 207 -9.05 -2.36 6.80
C LYS A 207 -9.08 -1.44 5.60
N MET A 208 -8.90 -0.13 5.81
CA MET A 208 -8.60 0.80 4.73
C MET A 208 -7.09 0.90 4.58
N VAL A 209 -6.61 0.88 3.34
CA VAL A 209 -5.19 1.00 3.01
C VAL A 209 -5.00 2.19 2.09
N VAL A 210 -4.14 3.12 2.49
CA VAL A 210 -3.80 4.27 1.63
C VAL A 210 -2.89 3.77 0.52
N THR A 211 -3.38 3.83 -0.72
CA THR A 211 -2.64 3.38 -1.91
C THR A 211 -2.18 4.53 -2.79
N SER A 212 -2.80 5.71 -2.66
CA SER A 212 -2.42 6.86 -3.46
C SER A 212 -2.69 8.21 -2.79
N ILE A 213 -1.98 9.25 -3.24
CA ILE A 213 -2.18 10.65 -2.88
C ILE A 213 -2.48 11.42 -4.16
N ALA A 214 -3.65 12.04 -4.22
CA ALA A 214 -4.14 12.73 -5.41
C ALA A 214 -3.37 14.05 -5.67
N ALA A 215 -3.43 14.51 -6.91
CA ALA A 215 -2.92 15.83 -7.29
C ALA A 215 -3.56 16.92 -6.41
N ASN A 216 -2.73 17.88 -5.99
CA ASN A 216 -3.13 18.99 -5.12
C ASN A 216 -3.71 18.56 -3.75
N ALA A 217 -3.41 17.37 -3.24
CA ALA A 217 -3.92 16.90 -1.95
C ALA A 217 -3.54 17.85 -0.78
N PHE A 218 -2.41 18.53 -0.87
CA PHE A 218 -1.96 19.50 0.13
C PHE A 218 -2.29 20.95 -0.21
N LYS A 219 -2.99 21.20 -1.34
CA LYS A 219 -3.42 22.55 -1.70
C LYS A 219 -4.45 23.08 -0.71
N GLY A 220 -4.19 24.26 -0.12
CA GLY A 220 -5.04 24.83 0.91
C GLY A 220 -4.73 24.36 2.32
N SER A 221 -3.68 23.52 2.50
CA SER A 221 -3.11 23.21 3.82
C SER A 221 -2.19 24.32 4.34
N ASP A 222 -2.14 25.44 3.66
CA ASP A 222 -1.43 26.65 4.07
C ASP A 222 -2.43 27.65 4.63
N ASP A 223 -2.48 27.75 5.92
CA ASP A 223 -3.27 28.73 6.65
C ASP A 223 -2.43 29.96 7.00
N SER A 224 -3.06 31.02 7.54
CA SER A 224 -2.38 32.25 7.97
C SER A 224 -1.20 31.96 8.90
N ASP A 225 -1.31 30.91 9.72
CA ASP A 225 -0.41 30.65 10.84
C ASP A 225 0.39 29.35 10.72
N THR A 226 -0.02 28.43 9.87
CA THR A 226 0.62 27.11 9.69
C THR A 226 0.82 26.78 8.22
N ARG A 227 1.84 25.98 7.92
CA ARG A 227 2.06 25.41 6.60
C ARG A 227 2.63 24.00 6.70
N VAL A 228 2.20 23.11 5.84
CA VAL A 228 2.85 21.82 5.69
C VAL A 228 4.18 22.02 4.97
N THR A 229 5.26 21.52 5.56
CA THR A 229 6.60 21.55 4.95
C THR A 229 7.15 20.14 4.73
N THR A 230 6.62 19.15 5.43
CA THR A 230 7.12 17.79 5.40
C THR A 230 5.97 16.79 5.45
N VAL A 231 6.04 15.77 4.62
CA VAL A 231 5.12 14.62 4.64
C VAL A 231 5.91 13.37 4.95
N VAL A 232 5.47 12.63 5.95
CA VAL A 232 6.07 11.34 6.33
C VAL A 232 5.15 10.23 5.83
N LEU A 233 5.70 9.37 5.00
CA LEU A 233 5.01 8.23 4.41
C LEU A 233 5.22 6.97 5.25
N PRO A 234 4.21 6.11 5.40
CA PRO A 234 4.30 4.88 6.18
C PRO A 234 5.05 3.78 5.42
N GLU A 235 5.49 2.76 6.16
CA GLU A 235 5.91 1.50 5.56
C GLU A 235 4.68 0.70 5.12
N THR A 236 4.60 0.38 3.84
CA THR A 236 3.48 -0.33 3.20
C THR A 236 4.02 -1.50 2.37
N ALA A 237 3.13 -2.39 1.92
CA ALA A 237 3.54 -3.52 1.07
C ALA A 237 4.03 -3.09 -0.32
N LYS A 238 3.52 -1.94 -0.79
CA LYS A 238 3.92 -1.28 -2.04
C LYS A 238 4.03 0.22 -1.77
N PRO A 239 4.88 0.97 -2.49
CA PRO A 239 4.90 2.42 -2.40
C PRO A 239 3.53 3.02 -2.66
N ILE A 240 3.17 4.07 -1.89
CA ILE A 240 1.96 4.85 -2.13
C ILE A 240 2.17 5.65 -3.43
N GLU A 241 1.23 5.55 -4.37
CA GLU A 241 1.30 6.32 -5.61
C GLU A 241 1.08 7.82 -5.33
N ILE A 242 1.98 8.65 -5.82
CA ILE A 242 1.94 10.09 -5.63
C ILE A 242 1.66 10.75 -6.97
N ALA A 243 0.49 11.36 -7.13
CA ALA A 243 0.14 12.04 -8.36
C ALA A 243 0.99 13.30 -8.58
N ASP A 244 1.11 13.73 -9.84
CA ASP A 244 1.81 14.96 -10.18
C ASP A 244 1.22 16.17 -9.46
N GLY A 245 2.07 16.99 -8.85
CA GLY A 245 1.65 18.14 -8.06
C GLY A 245 1.05 17.82 -6.70
N ALA A 246 1.00 16.55 -6.28
CA ALA A 246 0.50 16.19 -4.95
C ALA A 246 1.32 16.80 -3.83
N MET A 247 2.65 16.78 -3.96
CA MET A 247 3.60 17.30 -2.94
C MET A 247 3.92 18.79 -3.15
N LYS A 248 2.92 19.58 -3.50
CA LYS A 248 3.06 21.01 -3.73
C LYS A 248 1.99 21.79 -2.95
N VAL A 249 2.44 22.76 -2.17
CA VAL A 249 1.59 23.76 -1.50
C VAL A 249 1.97 25.12 -2.07
N ASP A 250 1.10 25.74 -2.83
CA ASP A 250 1.37 26.94 -3.63
C ASP A 250 2.66 26.76 -4.45
N ASP A 251 3.71 27.52 -4.18
CA ASP A 251 5.02 27.40 -4.83
C ASP A 251 6.05 26.64 -3.98
N LEU A 252 5.66 26.19 -2.79
CA LEU A 252 6.52 25.41 -1.89
C LEU A 252 6.40 23.92 -2.21
N LEU A 253 7.55 23.26 -2.39
CA LEU A 253 7.64 21.82 -2.50
C LEU A 253 7.88 21.19 -1.12
N LEU A 254 7.13 20.14 -0.83
CA LEU A 254 7.19 19.45 0.46
C LEU A 254 8.39 18.51 0.53
N ASN A 255 9.03 18.42 1.68
CA ASN A 255 9.95 17.32 1.95
C ASN A 255 9.15 16.02 2.13
N VAL A 256 9.64 14.94 1.53
CA VAL A 256 9.03 13.61 1.65
C VAL A 256 9.96 12.72 2.47
N VAL A 257 9.48 12.25 3.61
CA VAL A 257 10.22 11.31 4.45
C VAL A 257 9.62 9.92 4.23
N THR A 258 10.45 8.97 3.83
CA THR A 258 10.03 7.60 3.49
C THR A 258 10.66 6.57 4.43
N PRO A 259 10.11 5.36 4.54
CA PRO A 259 10.85 4.24 5.08
C PRO A 259 12.14 4.00 4.28
N LEU A 260 13.22 3.60 4.95
CA LEU A 260 14.50 3.35 4.27
C LEU A 260 14.37 2.26 3.18
N SER A 261 13.56 1.24 3.44
CA SER A 261 13.25 0.14 2.49
C SER A 261 12.57 0.59 1.20
N MET A 262 12.01 1.79 1.17
CA MET A 262 11.25 2.37 0.05
C MET A 262 11.89 3.64 -0.51
N LEU A 263 13.08 4.01 -0.04
CA LEU A 263 13.75 5.25 -0.47
C LEU A 263 13.91 5.32 -1.99
N ASP A 264 14.34 4.23 -2.59
CA ASP A 264 14.58 4.14 -4.05
C ASP A 264 13.28 4.26 -4.83
N ASP A 265 12.21 3.59 -4.39
CA ASP A 265 10.91 3.62 -5.04
C ASP A 265 10.36 5.05 -5.13
N TYR A 266 10.37 5.76 -4.02
CA TYR A 266 9.89 7.15 -3.99
C TYR A 266 10.85 8.12 -4.70
N ALA A 267 12.15 7.92 -4.56
CA ALA A 267 13.13 8.76 -5.25
C ALA A 267 13.08 8.62 -6.78
N LEU A 268 12.67 7.47 -7.31
CA LEU A 268 12.51 7.22 -8.75
C LEU A 268 11.11 7.53 -9.27
N MET A 269 10.15 7.82 -8.41
CA MET A 269 8.78 8.14 -8.79
C MET A 269 8.74 9.43 -9.63
N THR A 270 8.13 9.38 -10.82
CA THR A 270 8.14 10.49 -11.78
C THR A 270 7.61 11.78 -11.20
N SER A 271 6.50 11.71 -10.45
CA SER A 271 5.87 12.87 -9.81
C SER A 271 6.74 13.59 -8.79
N LEU A 272 7.67 12.88 -8.14
CA LEU A 272 8.64 13.46 -7.22
C LEU A 272 9.91 13.92 -7.95
N LYS A 273 10.28 13.19 -9.01
CA LYS A 273 11.51 13.40 -9.75
C LYS A 273 11.54 14.72 -10.54
N GLU A 274 10.43 15.13 -11.14
CA GLU A 274 10.37 16.36 -11.94
C GLU A 274 10.57 17.64 -11.12
N ASN A 275 10.47 17.53 -9.79
CA ASN A 275 10.59 18.64 -8.86
C ASN A 275 11.80 18.53 -7.92
N TYR A 276 12.79 17.72 -8.23
CA TYR A 276 13.90 17.37 -7.35
C TYR A 276 14.74 18.52 -6.78
N GLU A 277 14.83 19.63 -7.49
CA GLU A 277 15.64 20.77 -6.98
C GLU A 277 15.05 21.35 -5.68
N ALA A 278 13.79 21.03 -5.40
CA ALA A 278 13.09 21.57 -4.25
C ALA A 278 12.43 20.48 -3.35
N THR A 279 11.97 19.35 -3.92
CA THR A 279 11.44 18.22 -3.09
C THR A 279 12.59 17.32 -2.65
N LYS A 280 12.84 17.26 -1.36
CA LYS A 280 13.84 16.34 -0.78
C LYS A 280 13.15 15.04 -0.42
N VAL A 281 13.56 13.93 -1.04
CA VAL A 281 13.17 12.58 -0.62
C VAL A 281 14.22 12.07 0.36
N THR A 282 13.80 11.80 1.58
CA THR A 282 14.70 11.40 2.66
C THR A 282 14.22 10.13 3.33
N ALA A 283 15.14 9.39 3.95
CA ALA A 283 14.82 8.26 4.81
C ALA A 283 15.74 8.26 6.04
N THR A 284 15.18 7.85 7.18
CA THR A 284 15.93 7.78 8.42
C THR A 284 16.18 6.32 8.80
N ALA A 285 17.44 6.01 9.12
CA ALA A 285 17.85 4.72 9.66
C ALA A 285 18.29 4.88 11.11
N THR A 286 17.85 3.94 11.97
CA THR A 286 18.35 3.82 13.35
C THR A 286 19.01 2.45 13.50
N PRO A 287 20.32 2.33 13.16
CA PRO A 287 21.04 1.06 13.21
C PRO A 287 21.12 0.58 14.66
N LYS A 288 20.89 -0.72 14.88
CA LYS A 288 21.01 -1.33 16.22
C LYS A 288 22.45 -1.61 16.64
N ASN A 289 23.36 -1.71 15.67
CA ASN A 289 24.76 -2.08 15.87
C ASN A 289 25.69 -1.02 15.26
N LYS A 290 26.96 -1.06 15.65
CA LYS A 290 28.00 -0.20 15.09
C LYS A 290 28.09 -0.33 13.57
N TYR A 291 28.07 -1.57 13.04
CA TYR A 291 28.18 -1.85 11.61
C TYR A 291 26.86 -2.34 11.04
N TRP A 292 26.54 -1.87 9.84
CA TRP A 292 25.37 -2.30 9.08
C TRP A 292 25.62 -2.13 7.58
N THR A 293 24.92 -2.89 6.75
CA THR A 293 25.09 -2.80 5.30
C THR A 293 24.04 -1.86 4.70
N PHE A 294 24.41 -1.18 3.64
CA PHE A 294 23.56 -0.26 2.93
C PHE A 294 23.78 -0.36 1.43
N SER A 295 22.73 -0.13 0.66
CA SER A 295 22.76 0.13 -0.78
C SER A 295 21.54 0.97 -1.15
N SER A 296 21.58 1.61 -2.31
CA SER A 296 20.45 2.35 -2.88
C SER A 296 20.55 2.33 -4.40
N GLY A 297 19.42 2.32 -5.09
CA GLY A 297 19.31 2.46 -6.54
C GLY A 297 19.51 3.89 -7.03
N VAL A 298 19.56 4.86 -6.11
CA VAL A 298 19.82 6.28 -6.39
C VAL A 298 21.04 6.76 -5.60
N ASP A 299 21.66 7.84 -6.04
CA ASP A 299 22.69 8.51 -5.27
C ASP A 299 22.10 9.02 -3.94
N CYS A 300 22.75 8.75 -2.81
CA CYS A 300 22.30 9.18 -1.50
C CYS A 300 23.39 9.94 -0.76
N THR A 301 23.04 11.03 -0.09
CA THR A 301 23.95 11.71 0.82
C THR A 301 24.27 10.80 2.00
N LEU A 302 25.53 10.80 2.44
CA LEU A 302 25.97 10.12 3.64
C LEU A 302 25.81 11.06 4.84
N PRO A 303 25.00 10.68 5.86
CA PRO A 303 24.79 11.52 7.03
C PRO A 303 26.09 11.77 7.82
N GLU A 304 26.10 12.86 8.56
CA GLU A 304 27.15 13.12 9.53
C GLU A 304 27.22 12.03 10.61
N GLY A 305 28.40 11.67 11.08
CA GLY A 305 28.58 10.60 12.06
C GLY A 305 28.54 9.17 11.50
N ILE A 306 28.57 9.02 10.17
CA ILE A 306 28.68 7.71 9.50
C ILE A 306 29.91 7.67 8.62
N ASP A 307 30.71 6.60 8.77
CA ASP A 307 31.79 6.24 7.85
C ASP A 307 31.36 5.10 6.93
N ALA A 308 31.87 5.11 5.69
CA ALA A 308 31.56 4.10 4.69
C ALA A 308 32.81 3.29 4.28
N PHE A 309 32.60 2.00 4.07
CA PHE A 309 33.62 1.03 3.76
C PHE A 309 33.17 0.10 2.64
N ILE A 310 34.12 -0.45 1.91
CA ILE A 310 33.94 -1.64 1.07
C ILE A 310 34.50 -2.87 1.79
N ALA A 311 34.04 -4.04 1.36
CA ALA A 311 34.58 -5.32 1.82
C ALA A 311 35.27 -6.03 0.65
N ILE A 312 36.55 -6.31 0.79
CA ILE A 312 37.35 -7.06 -0.19
C ILE A 312 37.75 -8.40 0.39
N TYR A 313 37.95 -9.40 -0.47
CA TYR A 313 38.45 -10.71 -0.06
C TYR A 313 39.88 -10.93 -0.60
N THR A 314 40.83 -11.14 0.32
CA THR A 314 42.23 -11.36 -0.06
C THR A 314 42.85 -12.36 0.88
N GLY A 315 43.47 -13.40 0.32
CA GLY A 315 44.19 -14.40 1.08
C GLY A 315 43.36 -15.16 2.13
N GLY A 316 42.10 -15.44 1.83
CA GLY A 316 41.18 -16.16 2.73
C GLY A 316 40.51 -15.30 3.79
N VAL A 317 40.73 -13.97 3.76
CA VAL A 317 40.24 -13.05 4.80
C VAL A 317 39.41 -11.93 4.17
N ILE A 318 38.28 -11.59 4.80
CA ILE A 318 37.50 -10.38 4.48
C ILE A 318 38.22 -9.19 5.12
N ARG A 319 38.57 -8.20 4.30
CA ARG A 319 39.17 -6.94 4.74
C ARG A 319 38.19 -5.81 4.51
N ILE A 320 37.98 -4.98 5.50
CA ILE A 320 37.18 -3.77 5.45
C ILE A 320 38.08 -2.60 5.12
N VAL A 321 37.81 -1.91 4.02
CA VAL A 321 38.62 -0.81 3.50
C VAL A 321 37.77 0.45 3.47
N PRO A 322 38.19 1.56 4.08
CA PRO A 322 37.45 2.81 4.06
C PRO A 322 37.38 3.35 2.63
N LEU A 323 36.21 3.91 2.27
CA LEU A 323 36.07 4.67 1.03
C LEU A 323 36.81 6.00 1.15
N SER A 324 37.47 6.41 0.04
CA SER A 324 38.10 7.72 -0.02
C SER A 324 37.05 8.83 -0.18
N GLU A 325 37.43 10.06 0.13
CA GLU A 325 36.52 11.23 -0.10
C GLU A 325 36.14 11.37 -1.57
N ASP A 326 37.03 11.03 -2.52
CA ASP A 326 36.74 11.07 -3.95
C ASP A 326 35.71 9.98 -4.36
N ASP A 327 35.79 8.79 -3.74
CA ASP A 327 34.82 7.72 -3.96
C ASP A 327 33.43 8.11 -3.46
N MET A 328 33.37 8.83 -2.34
CA MET A 328 32.11 9.30 -1.73
C MET A 328 31.59 10.61 -2.31
N LYS A 329 32.26 11.21 -3.27
CA LYS A 329 31.84 12.48 -3.87
C LYS A 329 30.70 12.25 -4.89
N LEU A 330 29.54 12.83 -4.63
CA LEU A 330 28.40 12.85 -5.55
C LEU A 330 28.57 13.95 -6.61
N ALA A 331 27.70 13.93 -7.64
CA ALA A 331 27.74 14.89 -8.73
C ALA A 331 27.55 16.34 -8.27
N ASP A 332 26.81 16.57 -7.21
CA ASP A 332 26.55 17.87 -6.57
C ASP A 332 27.62 18.27 -5.53
N ASN A 333 28.74 17.55 -5.49
CA ASN A 333 29.85 17.69 -4.55
C ASN A 333 29.53 17.37 -3.09
N ARG A 334 28.34 16.87 -2.76
CA ARG A 334 28.03 16.36 -1.42
C ARG A 334 28.71 15.01 -1.19
N ARG A 335 28.96 14.71 0.09
CA ARG A 335 29.45 13.40 0.53
C ARG A 335 28.30 12.40 0.51
N GLY A 336 28.48 11.25 -0.17
CA GLY A 336 27.40 10.29 -0.31
C GLY A 336 27.82 8.94 -0.89
N ILE A 337 26.86 8.07 -1.08
CA ILE A 337 27.02 6.76 -1.72
C ILE A 337 26.37 6.83 -3.10
N LYS A 338 27.15 6.49 -4.11
CA LYS A 338 26.66 6.43 -5.50
C LYS A 338 25.71 5.26 -5.68
N ALA A 339 24.72 5.44 -6.55
CA ALA A 339 23.73 4.42 -6.88
C ALA A 339 24.36 3.04 -7.19
N ASN A 340 23.63 1.99 -6.83
CA ASN A 340 23.99 0.59 -7.12
C ASN A 340 25.30 0.11 -6.49
N ASN A 341 25.75 0.73 -5.40
CA ASN A 341 26.90 0.28 -4.64
C ASN A 341 26.44 -0.31 -3.30
N GLY A 342 26.92 -1.53 -3.01
CA GLY A 342 26.81 -2.11 -1.69
C GLY A 342 27.97 -1.62 -0.82
N VAL A 343 27.67 -1.11 0.37
CA VAL A 343 28.67 -0.62 1.32
C VAL A 343 28.41 -1.15 2.73
N LEU A 344 29.46 -1.18 3.54
CA LEU A 344 29.39 -1.32 4.98
C LEU A 344 29.45 0.08 5.58
N LEU A 345 28.48 0.42 6.41
CA LEU A 345 28.46 1.67 7.16
C LEU A 345 28.85 1.44 8.62
N ALA A 346 29.52 2.40 9.21
CA ALA A 346 29.90 2.37 10.62
C ALA A 346 29.51 3.67 11.33
N CYS A 347 28.84 3.55 12.48
CA CYS A 347 28.57 4.69 13.35
C CYS A 347 29.85 5.15 14.04
N THR A 348 30.22 6.41 13.91
CA THR A 348 31.45 6.99 14.50
C THR A 348 31.41 7.02 16.03
N ASN A 349 30.20 7.00 16.63
CA ASN A 349 30.01 6.86 18.09
C ASN A 349 30.35 5.45 18.64
N ASN A 350 30.76 4.53 17.76
CA ASN A 350 31.10 3.11 18.06
C ASN A 350 29.94 2.24 18.55
N LYS A 351 28.68 2.72 18.47
CA LYS A 351 27.48 1.97 18.84
C LYS A 351 26.32 2.40 17.91
N GLY A 352 25.28 1.61 17.84
CA GLY A 352 24.02 2.01 17.20
C GLY A 352 23.16 2.85 18.14
N GLY A 353 21.94 3.12 17.70
CA GLY A 353 20.89 3.77 18.49
C GLY A 353 20.57 5.21 18.06
N ASP A 354 21.49 5.90 17.39
CA ASP A 354 21.23 7.23 16.84
C ASP A 354 20.50 7.14 15.50
N ALA A 355 19.72 8.17 15.18
CA ALA A 355 18.99 8.30 13.91
C ALA A 355 19.88 9.02 12.89
N TYR A 356 19.96 8.47 11.68
CA TYR A 356 20.75 8.99 10.57
C TYR A 356 19.86 9.18 9.35
N THR A 357 19.81 10.39 8.81
CA THR A 357 18.96 10.73 7.68
C THR A 357 19.74 10.74 6.38
N PHE A 358 19.32 9.90 5.45
CA PHE A 358 19.81 9.85 4.07
C PHE A 358 18.90 10.71 3.21
N THR A 359 19.49 11.46 2.28
CA THR A 359 18.73 12.24 1.30
C THR A 359 19.07 11.69 -0.08
N ALA A 360 18.06 11.30 -0.84
CA ALA A 360 18.24 10.93 -2.23
C ALA A 360 18.74 12.16 -3.03
N SER A 361 19.69 11.92 -3.91
CA SER A 361 20.26 12.96 -4.78
C SER A 361 19.83 12.71 -6.22
N PRO A 362 19.41 13.71 -6.98
CA PRO A 362 19.00 13.58 -8.37
C PRO A 362 20.14 13.27 -9.35
N GLY A 363 21.38 13.25 -8.89
CA GLY A 363 22.61 13.21 -9.70
C GLY A 363 22.72 11.93 -10.47
N ASN A 364 22.88 10.94 -10.72
CA ASN A 364 23.00 9.79 -11.59
C ASN A 364 21.86 8.77 -11.38
N GLN A 365 20.77 8.99 -12.07
CA GLN A 365 19.75 7.96 -12.16
C GLN A 365 20.13 7.02 -13.30
N LEU A 366 20.23 5.75 -13.02
CA LEU A 366 20.23 4.75 -14.08
C LEU A 366 18.84 4.75 -14.72
N SER A 367 18.73 5.39 -15.90
CA SER A 367 17.55 5.26 -16.73
C SER A 367 17.40 3.78 -17.11
N GLY A 368 16.36 3.13 -16.62
CA GLY A 368 16.04 1.75 -16.95
C GLY A 368 16.78 0.72 -16.10
N ALA A 369 17.01 0.98 -14.83
CA ALA A 369 17.60 0.01 -13.90
C ALA A 369 16.71 -1.21 -13.74
N THR A 370 16.90 -2.17 -14.62
CA THR A 370 16.76 -3.56 -14.25
C THR A 370 17.66 -3.78 -13.04
N ILE A 371 17.15 -4.39 -11.98
CA ILE A 371 17.85 -4.83 -10.77
C ILE A 371 19.33 -5.02 -11.07
N ALA A 372 20.18 -4.25 -10.41
CA ALA A 372 21.61 -4.34 -10.65
C ALA A 372 22.08 -5.76 -10.36
N THR A 373 22.24 -6.51 -11.42
CA THR A 373 23.00 -7.76 -11.36
C THR A 373 24.38 -7.45 -10.77
N THR A 374 25.00 -8.43 -10.17
CA THR A 374 26.25 -8.46 -9.43
C THR A 374 27.42 -7.59 -9.94
N ASP A 375 27.33 -6.97 -11.11
CA ASP A 375 28.42 -6.28 -11.78
C ASP A 375 28.35 -4.73 -11.73
N ALA A 376 27.31 -4.16 -11.12
CA ALA A 376 27.10 -2.72 -11.11
C ALA A 376 27.92 -1.94 -10.05
N ASN A 377 28.67 -2.64 -9.20
CA ASN A 377 29.45 -2.01 -8.15
C ASN A 377 30.67 -1.27 -8.74
N SER A 378 30.72 0.05 -8.60
CA SER A 378 31.77 0.88 -9.16
C SER A 378 33.09 0.87 -8.37
N PHE A 379 33.09 0.28 -7.16
CA PHE A 379 34.29 0.22 -6.30
C PHE A 379 35.10 -1.02 -6.61
N ALA A 380 36.35 -0.84 -7.04
CA ALA A 380 37.22 -1.94 -7.44
C ALA A 380 37.44 -2.96 -6.30
N GLY A 381 37.19 -4.24 -6.62
CA GLY A 381 37.36 -5.34 -5.68
C GLY A 381 36.33 -5.43 -4.56
N ASN A 382 35.31 -4.59 -4.56
CA ASN A 382 34.26 -4.66 -3.56
C ASN A 382 33.40 -5.90 -3.74
N CYS A 383 33.33 -6.73 -2.70
CA CYS A 383 32.52 -7.96 -2.66
C CYS A 383 31.11 -7.74 -2.08
N LEU A 384 30.78 -6.52 -1.64
CA LEU A 384 29.42 -6.21 -1.20
C LEU A 384 28.51 -5.98 -2.41
N VAL A 385 27.51 -6.82 -2.54
CA VAL A 385 26.50 -6.75 -3.61
C VAL A 385 25.30 -5.98 -3.11
N PRO A 386 24.84 -4.96 -3.84
CA PRO A 386 23.67 -4.19 -3.46
C PRO A 386 22.39 -5.04 -3.53
N VAL A 387 21.50 -4.83 -2.58
CA VAL A 387 20.13 -5.37 -2.56
C VAL A 387 19.19 -4.18 -2.66
N ILE A 388 18.86 -3.80 -3.87
CA ILE A 388 18.02 -2.62 -4.16
C ILE A 388 16.55 -2.95 -3.86
N GLU A 389 16.09 -4.12 -4.32
CA GLU A 389 14.79 -4.65 -3.96
C GLU A 389 14.96 -5.82 -3.00
N GLY A 390 14.02 -5.98 -2.06
CA GLY A 390 14.07 -7.11 -1.12
C GLY A 390 14.04 -8.44 -1.87
N MET A 391 15.08 -9.25 -1.72
CA MET A 391 15.23 -10.51 -2.44
C MET A 391 15.61 -11.68 -1.53
N HIS A 392 15.34 -12.88 -2.02
CA HIS A 392 15.68 -14.12 -1.33
C HIS A 392 17.03 -14.62 -1.79
N PHE A 393 17.80 -15.12 -0.83
CA PHE A 393 19.09 -15.77 -1.05
C PHE A 393 19.04 -17.20 -0.53
N ASP A 394 19.48 -18.15 -1.35
CA ASP A 394 19.45 -19.59 -1.09
C ASP A 394 20.82 -20.25 -1.31
N SER A 395 21.89 -19.47 -1.23
CA SER A 395 23.23 -19.95 -1.55
C SER A 395 24.23 -19.59 -0.45
N GLU A 396 25.05 -20.57 -0.05
CA GLU A 396 26.22 -20.38 0.83
C GLU A 396 27.28 -19.44 0.24
N SER A 397 27.14 -19.07 -1.04
CA SER A 397 28.03 -18.11 -1.69
C SER A 397 27.81 -16.67 -1.20
N TYR A 398 26.80 -16.44 -0.40
CA TYR A 398 26.51 -15.11 0.18
C TYR A 398 26.62 -15.13 1.71
N LEU A 399 27.08 -14.00 2.24
CA LEU A 399 27.10 -13.76 3.68
C LEU A 399 26.29 -12.51 4.01
N ILE A 400 25.56 -12.57 5.12
CA ILE A 400 24.85 -11.44 5.71
C ILE A 400 25.59 -10.93 6.93
N LEU A 401 25.52 -9.62 7.17
CA LEU A 401 26.02 -9.01 8.38
C LEU A 401 24.99 -9.14 9.51
N LYS A 402 25.38 -9.75 10.62
CA LYS A 402 24.58 -9.87 11.84
C LYS A 402 25.49 -9.69 13.05
N ASN A 403 25.08 -8.82 13.99
CA ASN A 403 25.85 -8.54 15.21
C ASN A 403 27.34 -8.18 14.96
N ASN A 404 27.60 -7.39 13.92
CA ASN A 404 28.93 -6.97 13.45
C ASN A 404 29.82 -8.10 12.88
N GLU A 405 29.25 -9.25 12.54
CA GLU A 405 29.97 -10.39 11.95
C GLU A 405 29.28 -10.86 10.69
N PHE A 406 30.03 -11.40 9.73
CA PHE A 406 29.50 -12.00 8.50
C PHE A 406 29.20 -13.48 8.70
N PHE A 407 27.97 -13.88 8.40
CA PHE A 407 27.47 -15.25 8.49
C PHE A 407 27.06 -15.76 7.12
N HIS A 408 27.36 -17.01 6.81
CA HIS A 408 26.83 -17.69 5.63
C HIS A 408 25.31 -17.76 5.68
N ILE A 409 24.69 -17.59 4.53
CA ILE A 409 23.28 -17.85 4.36
C ILE A 409 23.08 -19.37 4.27
N ASP A 410 22.21 -19.90 5.12
CA ASP A 410 21.84 -21.32 5.06
C ASP A 410 20.95 -21.55 3.80
N PRO A 411 21.38 -22.39 2.83
CA PRO A 411 20.62 -22.64 1.63
C PRO A 411 19.27 -23.36 1.88
N ASN A 412 19.11 -23.97 3.05
CA ASN A 412 17.84 -24.62 3.43
C ASN A 412 16.84 -23.63 4.06
N ILE A 413 17.25 -22.41 4.36
CA ILE A 413 16.42 -21.36 4.90
C ILE A 413 16.29 -20.29 3.82
N ASN A 414 15.08 -20.12 3.28
CA ASN A 414 14.81 -19.07 2.31
C ASN A 414 14.94 -17.68 2.95
N THR A 415 16.20 -17.20 3.06
CA THR A 415 16.53 -15.96 3.75
C THR A 415 16.17 -14.75 2.88
N LYS A 416 15.18 -13.96 3.30
CA LYS A 416 14.83 -12.68 2.68
C LYS A 416 15.72 -11.57 3.23
N VAL A 417 16.46 -10.91 2.35
CA VAL A 417 17.20 -9.68 2.66
C VAL A 417 16.36 -8.50 2.21
N PRO A 418 16.04 -7.55 3.10
CA PRO A 418 15.25 -6.36 2.73
C PRO A 418 15.98 -5.48 1.71
N ALA A 419 15.24 -4.60 1.06
CA ALA A 419 15.80 -3.53 0.24
C ALA A 419 16.74 -2.60 1.05
N CYS A 420 17.54 -1.84 0.35
CA CYS A 420 18.54 -0.92 0.90
C CYS A 420 19.58 -1.59 1.83
N LYS A 421 19.89 -2.85 1.54
CA LYS A 421 20.94 -3.64 2.22
C LYS A 421 22.02 -4.06 1.22
N ALA A 422 23.10 -4.62 1.72
CA ALA A 422 24.08 -5.31 0.89
C ALA A 422 24.45 -6.65 1.52
N VAL A 423 24.77 -7.63 0.67
CA VAL A 423 25.29 -8.94 1.07
C VAL A 423 26.70 -9.09 0.55
N PHE A 424 27.53 -9.83 1.27
CA PHE A 424 28.87 -10.14 0.80
C PHE A 424 28.83 -11.36 -0.12
N SER A 425 29.40 -11.23 -1.32
CA SER A 425 29.46 -12.31 -2.32
C SER A 425 30.82 -12.99 -2.33
N MET A 426 30.86 -14.26 -1.99
CA MET A 426 32.04 -15.11 -2.11
C MET A 426 32.41 -15.40 -3.57
N ALA A 427 31.47 -15.30 -4.51
CA ALA A 427 31.76 -15.49 -5.95
C ALA A 427 32.60 -14.32 -6.51
N LYS A 428 32.43 -13.10 -6.00
CA LYS A 428 33.26 -11.93 -6.32
C LYS A 428 34.62 -11.95 -5.60
N ALA A 429 34.76 -12.81 -4.62
CA ALA A 429 35.97 -12.97 -3.82
C ALA A 429 37.04 -13.86 -4.49
N LYS A 430 36.76 -14.43 -5.64
CA LYS A 430 37.66 -15.25 -6.45
C LYS A 430 38.26 -14.41 -7.57
#